data_de72a52f725dfc5b9be1fedab65b5e69
#
_entry.id   de72a52f725dfc5b9be1fedab65b5e69
#
_cell.length_a   1.000
_cell.length_b   1.000
_cell.length_c   1.000
_cell.angle_alpha   90.00
_cell.angle_beta   90.00
_cell.angle_gamma   90.00
#
_symmetry.space_group_name_H-M   'P 1'
#
loop_
_entity.id
_entity.type
_entity.pdbx_description
1 polymer ?
#
loop_
_entity_poly.entity_id
_entity_poly.type
_entity_poly.pdbx_seq_one_letter_code
_entity_poly.pdbx_strand_id
1 'polypeptide(L)'
;FIVRPRTEGRIRASYACEGFLGEYEGKVRDNLYMCQAGLTVASVLADGSISACASIRSDYHQGNIYKDDFVDVWENRFRPYRDRRWMKKDDCATCKWFRYCQGNGMHLRDSQGNLLLCNLKKL
;
A
#
# COMPACT_ATOMS: atom_id res chain seq x y z
N PHE A 1 20.41 -8.87 -4.04
CA PHE A 1 20.01 -9.46 -5.32
C PHE A 1 19.63 -8.40 -6.35
N ILE A 2 18.70 -7.49 -6.07
CA ILE A 2 18.21 -6.46 -7.02
C ILE A 2 19.26 -5.38 -7.30
N VAL A 3 20.00 -4.93 -6.30
CA VAL A 3 20.90 -3.77 -6.39
C VAL A 3 21.97 -3.96 -7.44
N ARG A 4 22.67 -5.08 -7.42
CA ARG A 4 23.78 -5.34 -8.36
C ARG A 4 23.34 -5.32 -9.82
N PRO A 5 22.31 -6.07 -10.27
CA PRO A 5 21.84 -6.01 -11.67
C PRO A 5 21.40 -4.62 -12.12
N ARG A 6 20.81 -3.82 -11.22
CA ARG A 6 20.44 -2.41 -11.53
C ARG A 6 21.68 -1.55 -11.75
N THR A 7 22.68 -1.66 -10.86
CA THR A 7 23.91 -0.87 -10.94
C THR A 7 24.73 -1.21 -12.19
N GLU A 8 24.77 -2.50 -12.55
CA GLU A 8 25.50 -2.96 -13.75
C GLU A 8 24.76 -2.66 -15.06
N GLY A 9 23.51 -2.18 -15.00
CA GLY A 9 22.69 -1.86 -16.18
C GLY A 9 22.34 -3.07 -17.05
N ARG A 10 22.52 -4.27 -16.55
CA ARG A 10 22.31 -5.53 -17.31
C ARG A 10 20.84 -5.87 -17.48
N ILE A 11 20.01 -5.50 -16.48
CA ILE A 11 18.58 -5.69 -16.51
C ILE A 11 17.88 -4.52 -15.83
N ARG A 12 16.65 -4.24 -16.24
CA ARG A 12 15.74 -3.35 -15.46
C ARG A 12 15.11 -4.19 -14.35
N ALA A 13 15.56 -4.00 -13.13
CA ALA A 13 15.01 -4.64 -11.96
C ALA A 13 14.52 -3.58 -10.96
N SER A 14 13.35 -3.79 -10.38
CA SER A 14 12.80 -2.95 -9.34
C SER A 14 12.19 -3.80 -8.25
N TYR A 15 12.28 -3.33 -7.02
CA TYR A 15 11.57 -3.96 -5.91
C TYR A 15 10.07 -3.61 -6.03
N ALA A 16 9.22 -4.62 -5.95
CA ALA A 16 7.77 -4.48 -6.11
C ALA A 16 7.11 -3.71 -4.95
N CYS A 17 5.79 -3.67 -4.91
CA CYS A 17 5.02 -2.94 -3.90
C CYS A 17 4.92 -3.65 -2.53
N GLU A 18 5.99 -4.33 -2.13
CA GLU A 18 6.06 -5.13 -0.91
C GLU A 18 6.29 -4.32 0.37
N GLY A 19 6.60 -3.04 0.25
CA GLY A 19 6.73 -2.15 1.39
C GLY A 19 7.91 -1.17 1.29
N PHE A 20 7.95 -0.28 2.26
CA PHE A 20 8.97 0.75 2.36
C PHE A 20 10.26 0.20 2.99
N LEU A 21 11.40 0.51 2.37
CA LEU A 21 12.73 -0.01 2.74
C LEU A 21 13.69 1.08 3.27
N GLY A 22 13.18 2.24 3.68
CA GLY A 22 13.98 3.31 4.29
C GLY A 22 15.11 3.79 3.38
N GLU A 23 16.34 3.71 3.87
CA GLU A 23 17.53 4.17 3.16
C GLU A 23 17.86 3.38 1.89
N TYR A 24 17.28 2.18 1.74
CA TYR A 24 17.48 1.34 0.57
C TYR A 24 16.57 1.68 -0.62
N GLU A 25 15.57 2.56 -0.43
CA GLU A 25 14.59 2.90 -1.46
C GLU A 25 15.26 3.25 -2.81
N GLY A 26 16.17 4.21 -2.83
CA GLY A 26 16.86 4.64 -4.06
C GLY A 26 17.79 3.59 -4.67
N LYS A 27 18.10 2.51 -3.94
CA LYS A 27 18.94 1.40 -4.45
C LYS A 27 18.13 0.32 -5.15
N VAL A 28 16.84 0.24 -4.86
CA VAL A 28 15.98 -0.87 -5.32
C VAL A 28 14.84 -0.44 -6.22
N ARG A 29 14.53 0.86 -6.27
CA ARG A 29 13.49 1.42 -7.15
C ARG A 29 13.81 2.87 -7.52
N ASP A 30 13.17 3.37 -8.57
CA ASP A 30 13.44 4.71 -9.10
C ASP A 30 12.66 5.81 -8.37
N ASN A 31 11.56 5.46 -7.71
CA ASN A 31 10.72 6.37 -6.92
C ASN A 31 10.59 5.85 -5.49
N LEU A 32 10.36 6.74 -4.54
CA LEU A 32 10.04 6.35 -3.17
C LEU A 32 8.77 5.49 -3.15
N TYR A 33 8.79 4.45 -2.30
CA TYR A 33 7.63 3.62 -2.10
C TYR A 33 6.44 4.42 -1.59
N MET A 34 5.33 4.23 -2.24
CA MET A 34 4.03 4.65 -1.76
C MET A 34 2.98 3.67 -2.25
N CYS A 35 2.21 3.10 -1.35
CA CYS A 35 1.09 2.25 -1.73
C CYS A 35 0.03 3.08 -2.45
N GLN A 36 -0.22 2.79 -3.73
CA GLN A 36 -1.14 3.55 -4.59
C GLN A 36 -2.61 3.16 -4.41
N ALA A 37 -2.89 2.15 -3.58
CA ALA A 37 -4.24 1.68 -3.32
C ALA A 37 -5.14 2.83 -2.82
N GLY A 38 -6.23 3.09 -3.53
CA GLY A 38 -7.20 4.14 -3.26
C GLY A 38 -6.76 5.57 -3.59
N LEU A 39 -5.52 5.75 -4.05
CA LEU A 39 -5.01 7.04 -4.54
C LEU A 39 -5.13 7.14 -6.06
N THR A 40 -4.53 6.19 -6.77
CA THR A 40 -4.54 6.10 -8.23
C THR A 40 -5.05 4.74 -8.75
N VAL A 41 -5.24 3.78 -7.86
CA VAL A 41 -5.66 2.41 -8.17
C VAL A 41 -6.92 2.06 -7.39
N ALA A 42 -7.88 1.47 -8.09
CA ALA A 42 -9.01 0.75 -7.52
C ALA A 42 -9.16 -0.59 -8.22
N SER A 43 -9.86 -1.52 -7.61
CA SER A 43 -10.14 -2.85 -8.16
C SER A 43 -11.59 -3.22 -7.95
N VAL A 44 -12.17 -3.87 -8.96
CA VAL A 44 -13.42 -4.60 -8.84
C VAL A 44 -13.08 -6.09 -8.84
N LEU A 45 -13.48 -6.79 -7.81
CA LEU A 45 -13.22 -8.21 -7.64
C LEU A 45 -14.25 -9.08 -8.35
N ALA A 46 -14.00 -10.37 -8.46
CA ALA A 46 -14.88 -11.30 -9.18
C ALA A 46 -16.30 -11.38 -8.61
N ASP A 47 -16.48 -11.13 -7.32
CA ASP A 47 -17.77 -11.05 -6.63
C ASP A 47 -18.45 -9.67 -6.73
N GLY A 48 -17.87 -8.75 -7.50
CA GLY A 48 -18.31 -7.37 -7.64
C GLY A 48 -17.85 -6.42 -6.53
N SER A 49 -17.14 -6.89 -5.53
CA SER A 49 -16.61 -6.04 -4.44
C SER A 49 -15.68 -4.96 -4.98
N ILE A 50 -15.88 -3.72 -4.50
CA ILE A 50 -15.05 -2.56 -4.84
C ILE A 50 -14.00 -2.38 -3.75
N SER A 51 -12.74 -2.53 -4.13
CA SER A 51 -11.58 -2.38 -3.25
C SER A 51 -10.56 -1.40 -3.85
N ALA A 52 -9.63 -0.94 -3.04
CA ALA A 52 -8.52 -0.12 -3.51
C ALA A 52 -7.42 -0.94 -4.20
N CYS A 53 -7.35 -2.25 -3.93
CA CYS A 53 -6.42 -3.18 -4.57
C CYS A 53 -6.93 -4.61 -4.34
N ALA A 54 -6.68 -5.50 -5.30
CA ALA A 54 -7.09 -6.90 -5.21
C ALA A 54 -6.45 -7.67 -4.04
N SER A 55 -5.31 -7.18 -3.52
CA SER A 55 -4.60 -7.81 -2.39
C SER A 55 -5.11 -7.35 -1.02
N ILE A 56 -6.04 -6.41 -0.95
CA ILE A 56 -6.59 -5.90 0.30
C ILE A 56 -7.71 -6.82 0.78
N ARG A 57 -7.68 -7.14 2.07
CA ARG A 57 -8.70 -8.00 2.69
C ARG A 57 -10.09 -7.37 2.66
N SER A 58 -11.12 -8.22 2.69
CA SER A 58 -12.53 -7.83 2.54
C SER A 58 -13.04 -6.83 3.58
N ASP A 59 -12.44 -6.83 4.78
CA ASP A 59 -12.79 -5.87 5.84
C ASP A 59 -12.68 -4.40 5.40
N TYR A 60 -11.86 -4.12 4.40
CA TYR A 60 -11.63 -2.77 3.86
C TYR A 60 -12.37 -2.47 2.55
N HIS A 61 -13.13 -3.42 1.99
CA HIS A 61 -13.90 -3.16 0.77
C HIS A 61 -14.97 -2.10 1.01
N GLN A 62 -15.19 -1.22 0.03
CA GLN A 62 -15.99 -0.01 0.23
C GLN A 62 -17.35 -0.05 -0.49
N GLY A 63 -17.63 -1.10 -1.25
CA GLY A 63 -18.90 -1.24 -1.97
C GLY A 63 -18.92 -2.46 -2.85
N ASN A 64 -19.97 -2.55 -3.68
CA ASN A 64 -20.15 -3.63 -4.65
C ASN A 64 -20.86 -3.10 -5.90
N ILE A 65 -20.31 -3.34 -7.10
CA ILE A 65 -20.83 -2.82 -8.37
C ILE A 65 -22.27 -3.25 -8.69
N TYR A 66 -22.77 -4.31 -8.07
CA TYR A 66 -24.17 -4.74 -8.24
C TYR A 66 -25.16 -3.94 -7.37
N LYS A 67 -24.67 -3.10 -6.47
CA LYS A 67 -25.48 -2.32 -5.51
C LYS A 67 -25.14 -0.85 -5.51
N ASP A 68 -23.90 -0.50 -5.85
CA ASP A 68 -23.32 0.83 -5.71
C ASP A 68 -22.82 1.35 -7.04
N ASP A 69 -22.88 2.65 -7.25
CA ASP A 69 -22.17 3.31 -8.35
C ASP A 69 -20.67 3.37 -8.03
N PHE A 70 -19.84 2.89 -8.97
CA PHE A 70 -18.38 2.82 -8.77
C PHE A 70 -17.76 4.20 -8.56
N VAL A 71 -18.24 5.22 -9.29
CA VAL A 71 -17.68 6.58 -9.20
C VAL A 71 -18.02 7.19 -7.84
N ASP A 72 -19.25 7.00 -7.36
CA ASP A 72 -19.65 7.44 -6.02
C ASP A 72 -18.80 6.78 -4.92
N VAL A 73 -18.59 5.47 -5.03
CA VAL A 73 -17.72 4.74 -4.07
C VAL A 73 -16.29 5.28 -4.12
N TRP A 74 -15.74 5.48 -5.33
CA TRP A 74 -14.40 6.03 -5.51
C TRP A 74 -14.26 7.44 -4.92
N GLU A 75 -15.20 8.32 -5.17
CA GLU A 75 -15.12 9.70 -4.72
C GLU A 75 -15.40 9.85 -3.22
N ASN A 76 -16.41 9.16 -2.71
CA ASN A 76 -16.98 9.44 -1.39
C ASN A 76 -16.62 8.41 -0.31
N ARG A 77 -16.26 7.16 -0.67
CA ARG A 77 -16.03 6.10 0.31
C ARG A 77 -14.57 5.66 0.45
N PHE A 78 -13.67 6.14 -0.40
CA PHE A 78 -12.25 5.76 -0.38
C PHE A 78 -11.39 6.53 0.64
N ARG A 79 -12.02 7.29 1.52
CA ARG A 79 -11.33 8.02 2.60
C ARG A 79 -10.40 7.14 3.44
N PRO A 80 -10.75 5.90 3.85
CA PRO A 80 -9.85 5.05 4.63
C PRO A 80 -8.52 4.75 3.94
N TYR A 81 -8.51 4.74 2.61
CA TYR A 81 -7.28 4.52 1.84
C TYR A 81 -6.46 5.80 1.62
N ARG A 82 -7.13 6.94 1.56
CA ARG A 82 -6.53 8.27 1.27
C ARG A 82 -6.02 8.95 2.53
N ASP A 83 -6.79 8.93 3.60
CA ASP A 83 -6.39 9.45 4.91
C ASP A 83 -5.84 8.30 5.76
N ARG A 84 -4.52 8.14 5.74
CA ARG A 84 -3.83 7.03 6.41
C ARG A 84 -3.37 7.36 7.83
N ARG A 85 -3.82 8.45 8.43
CA ARG A 85 -3.47 8.83 9.81
C ARG A 85 -3.89 7.79 10.83
N TRP A 86 -4.98 7.04 10.57
CA TRP A 86 -5.43 5.93 11.40
C TRP A 86 -4.40 4.79 11.47
N MET A 87 -3.49 4.68 10.49
CA MET A 87 -2.41 3.69 10.47
C MET A 87 -1.22 4.09 11.36
N LYS A 88 -1.23 5.33 11.91
CA LYS A 88 -0.16 5.84 12.78
C LYS A 88 -0.37 5.38 14.22
N LYS A 89 -0.30 4.08 14.45
CA LYS A 89 -0.42 3.43 15.75
C LYS A 89 0.64 2.36 15.93
N ASP A 90 0.76 1.82 17.12
CA ASP A 90 1.76 0.80 17.49
C ASP A 90 3.16 1.22 17.02
N ASP A 91 3.84 0.37 16.29
CA ASP A 91 5.17 0.62 15.72
C ASP A 91 5.25 1.87 14.84
N CYS A 92 4.14 2.27 14.23
CA CYS A 92 4.08 3.45 13.37
C CYS A 92 3.88 4.75 14.15
N ALA A 93 3.45 4.71 15.42
CA ALA A 93 3.10 5.89 16.22
C ALA A 93 4.29 6.86 16.37
N THR A 94 5.47 6.33 16.65
CA THR A 94 6.71 7.10 16.86
C THR A 94 7.71 6.97 15.72
N CYS A 95 7.33 6.32 14.62
CA CYS A 95 8.23 6.03 13.50
C CYS A 95 8.59 7.30 12.72
N LYS A 96 9.88 7.64 12.68
CA LYS A 96 10.40 8.78 11.92
C LYS A 96 10.14 8.70 10.41
N TRP A 97 9.97 7.49 9.90
CA TRP A 97 9.73 7.21 8.48
C TRP A 97 8.26 7.26 8.09
N PHE A 98 7.32 7.42 9.05
CA PHE A 98 5.89 7.38 8.76
C PHE A 98 5.48 8.41 7.70
N ARG A 99 6.10 9.59 7.67
CA ARG A 99 5.81 10.65 6.69
C ARG A 99 6.06 10.22 5.23
N TYR A 100 6.95 9.27 5.03
CA TYR A 100 7.27 8.71 3.71
C TYR A 100 6.52 7.39 3.46
N CYS A 101 6.58 6.48 4.42
CA CYS A 101 6.01 5.15 4.37
C CYS A 101 4.47 5.14 4.39
N GLN A 102 3.86 6.12 5.08
CA GLN A 102 2.40 6.23 5.25
C GLN A 102 1.73 4.94 5.78
N GLY A 103 2.45 4.22 6.65
CA GLY A 103 1.91 3.02 7.30
C GLY A 103 2.07 1.73 6.51
N ASN A 104 2.89 1.72 5.45
CA ASN A 104 3.16 0.56 4.59
C ASN A 104 2.00 0.22 3.65
N GLY A 105 2.02 -0.96 3.04
CA GLY A 105 0.95 -1.42 2.15
C GLY A 105 -0.35 -1.70 2.89
N MET A 106 -1.47 -1.34 2.28
CA MET A 106 -2.81 -1.60 2.84
C MET A 106 -3.06 -3.10 3.07
N HIS A 107 -2.52 -3.97 2.20
CA HIS A 107 -2.63 -5.43 2.34
C HIS A 107 -1.89 -6.00 3.57
N LEU A 108 -1.01 -5.20 4.19
CA LEU A 108 -0.28 -5.55 5.40
C LEU A 108 -0.98 -5.10 6.69
N ARG A 109 -2.27 -4.78 6.62
CA ARG A 109 -3.10 -4.46 7.78
C ARG A 109 -4.13 -5.56 8.04
N ASP A 110 -4.30 -5.93 9.32
CA ASP A 110 -5.37 -6.84 9.73
C ASP A 110 -6.74 -6.12 9.79
N SER A 111 -7.80 -6.82 10.19
CA SER A 111 -9.15 -6.25 10.31
C SER A 111 -9.27 -5.13 11.35
N GLN A 112 -8.36 -5.07 12.30
CA GLN A 112 -8.30 -4.05 13.35
C GLN A 112 -7.33 -2.91 13.00
N GLY A 113 -6.70 -2.98 11.83
CA GLY A 113 -5.73 -2.01 11.35
C GLY A 113 -4.32 -2.16 11.94
N ASN A 114 -4.00 -3.26 12.60
CA ASN A 114 -2.66 -3.53 13.08
C ASN A 114 -1.73 -3.89 11.93
N LEU A 115 -0.46 -3.50 12.05
CA LEU A 115 0.55 -3.81 11.04
C LEU A 115 1.04 -5.24 11.17
N LEU A 116 0.84 -6.07 10.15
CA LEU A 116 1.27 -7.46 10.12
C LEU A 116 2.77 -7.60 9.85
N LEU A 117 3.33 -6.71 9.05
CA LEU A 117 4.74 -6.75 8.68
C LEU A 117 5.29 -5.34 8.43
N CYS A 118 6.39 -5.02 9.10
CA CYS A 118 7.20 -3.84 8.80
C CYS A 118 8.48 -4.27 8.10
N ASN A 119 8.58 -4.03 6.79
CA ASN A 119 9.76 -4.39 6.01
C ASN A 119 11.03 -3.69 6.53
N LEU A 120 10.89 -2.44 7.00
CA LEU A 120 12.01 -1.66 7.56
C LEU A 120 12.63 -2.32 8.81
N LYS A 121 11.84 -3.05 9.60
CA LYS A 121 12.31 -3.78 10.78
C LYS A 121 12.99 -5.12 10.45
N LYS A 122 12.91 -5.55 9.19
CA LYS A 122 13.54 -6.79 8.70
C LYS A 122 14.91 -6.55 8.07
N LEU A 123 15.29 -5.30 7.92
CA LEU A 123 16.59 -4.86 7.41
C LEU A 123 17.58 -4.72 8.56
#